data_b900f3c91d9afe8fe50c5ebe63ed696b
#
_entry.id   b900f3c91d9afe8fe50c5ebe63ed696b
#
_cell.length_a   1.000
_cell.length_b   1.000
_cell.length_c   1.000
_cell.angle_alpha   90.00
_cell.angle_beta   90.00
_cell.angle_gamma   90.00
#
_symmetry.space_group_name_H-M   'P 1'
#
loop_
_entity.id
_entity.type
_entity.pdbx_description
1 polymer ?
#
loop_
_entity_poly.entity_id
_entity_poly.type
_entity_poly.pdbx_seq_one_letter_code
_entity_poly.pdbx_strand_id
1 'polypeptide(L)'
;MHPSMAIPRFSDRPLDVVGIGNAIVDVLVQADDAFLDAHSLSKGNMALVDEAQAEALYSISGPGLETSGGSAANTLVGLAQLGGKAGFIGRVKNDQLGSIFSHDIRSVGARFETPPASDGPSTARCLILVTPDAQRTMCTYLGASVQLDPED
;
A
#
# COMPACT_ATOMS: atom_id res chain seq x y z
N MET A 1 45.92 -9.93 9.09
CA MET A 1 45.41 -8.54 8.96
C MET A 1 43.99 -8.63 8.44
N HIS A 2 43.00 -8.38 9.28
CA HIS A 2 41.63 -8.23 8.82
C HIS A 2 41.51 -6.84 8.18
N PRO A 3 40.94 -6.72 6.96
CA PRO A 3 40.66 -5.41 6.41
C PRO A 3 39.65 -4.71 7.33
N SER A 4 40.03 -3.54 7.84
CA SER A 4 39.13 -2.64 8.55
C SER A 4 37.99 -2.28 7.59
N MET A 5 36.80 -2.81 7.80
CA MET A 5 35.59 -2.33 7.12
C MET A 5 35.32 -0.94 7.65
N ALA A 6 35.71 0.08 6.89
CA ALA A 6 35.33 1.44 7.18
C ALA A 6 33.80 1.55 7.12
N ILE A 7 33.18 1.98 8.23
CA ILE A 7 31.76 2.26 8.24
C ILE A 7 31.52 3.43 7.27
N PRO A 8 30.68 3.26 6.21
CA PRO A 8 30.43 4.34 5.26
C PRO A 8 29.86 5.56 6.00
N ARG A 9 30.30 6.75 5.62
CA ARG A 9 29.73 7.99 6.14
C ARG A 9 28.27 8.07 5.72
N PHE A 10 27.43 8.75 6.50
CA PHE A 10 26.00 8.90 6.23
C PHE A 10 25.74 9.46 4.82
N SER A 11 26.60 10.36 4.34
CA SER A 11 26.58 10.97 3.00
C SER A 11 26.83 9.96 1.86
N ASP A 12 27.50 8.84 2.14
CA ASP A 12 27.93 7.87 1.12
C ASP A 12 26.94 6.71 0.96
N ARG A 13 25.84 6.74 1.73
CA ARG A 13 24.81 5.70 1.65
C ARG A 13 23.86 5.97 0.50
N PRO A 14 23.52 4.93 -0.28
CA PRO A 14 22.55 5.08 -1.37
C PRO A 14 21.13 5.37 -0.87
N LEU A 15 20.78 4.90 0.34
CA LEU A 15 19.52 5.12 1.02
C LEU A 15 19.76 5.43 2.50
N ASP A 16 18.92 6.29 3.08
CA ASP A 16 18.93 6.61 4.50
C ASP A 16 18.12 5.58 5.28
N VAL A 17 16.96 5.17 4.71
CA VAL A 17 16.04 4.20 5.30
C VAL A 17 15.49 3.27 4.23
N VAL A 18 15.40 1.99 4.55
CA VAL A 18 14.65 0.99 3.78
C VAL A 18 13.54 0.44 4.67
N GLY A 19 12.32 0.44 4.18
CA GLY A 19 11.18 -0.18 4.85
C GLY A 19 10.68 -1.39 4.08
N ILE A 20 10.22 -2.39 4.82
CA ILE A 20 9.57 -3.59 4.29
C ILE A 20 8.14 -3.59 4.80
N GLY A 21 7.18 -3.83 3.92
CA GLY A 21 5.78 -3.87 4.33
C GLY A 21 4.82 -4.22 3.21
N ASN A 22 3.53 -4.24 3.55
CA ASN A 22 2.48 -4.52 2.59
C ASN A 22 2.33 -3.33 1.61
N ALA A 23 2.48 -3.62 0.32
CA ALA A 23 2.18 -2.69 -0.76
C ALA A 23 0.66 -2.71 -1.00
N ILE A 24 -0.04 -1.70 -0.50
CA ILE A 24 -1.50 -1.62 -0.54
C ILE A 24 -1.92 -0.36 -1.30
N VAL A 25 -2.96 -0.46 -2.12
CA VAL A 25 -3.61 0.71 -2.70
C VAL A 25 -4.84 1.06 -1.86
N ASP A 26 -4.87 2.29 -1.37
CA ASP A 26 -6.03 2.85 -0.68
C ASP A 26 -7.02 3.39 -1.72
N VAL A 27 -8.27 2.95 -1.62
CA VAL A 27 -9.38 3.36 -2.48
C VAL A 27 -10.39 4.12 -1.61
N LEU A 28 -10.38 5.45 -1.70
CA LEU A 28 -11.26 6.30 -0.90
C LEU A 28 -12.57 6.55 -1.63
N VAL A 29 -13.69 6.19 -1.00
CA VAL A 29 -15.03 6.32 -1.55
C VAL A 29 -15.95 6.99 -0.53
N GLN A 30 -16.82 7.88 -1.00
CA GLN A 30 -17.90 8.41 -0.17
C GLN A 30 -19.01 7.35 -0.04
N ALA A 31 -19.44 7.11 1.18
CA ALA A 31 -20.53 6.19 1.50
C ALA A 31 -21.44 6.80 2.56
N ASP A 32 -22.65 6.30 2.67
CA ASP A 32 -23.57 6.62 3.77
C ASP A 32 -23.74 5.44 4.73
N ASP A 33 -24.44 5.68 5.84
CA ASP A 33 -24.71 4.64 6.83
C ASP A 33 -25.57 3.50 6.23
N ALA A 34 -26.47 3.82 5.31
CA ALA A 34 -27.31 2.82 4.65
C ALA A 34 -26.49 1.84 3.81
N PHE A 35 -25.44 2.33 3.14
CA PHE A 35 -24.50 1.48 2.41
C PHE A 35 -23.77 0.52 3.37
N LEU A 36 -23.26 1.04 4.51
CA LEU A 36 -22.57 0.21 5.50
C LEU A 36 -23.49 -0.89 6.06
N ASP A 37 -24.72 -0.53 6.41
CA ASP A 37 -25.72 -1.47 6.94
C ASP A 37 -26.08 -2.55 5.90
N ALA A 38 -26.32 -2.16 4.65
CA ALA A 38 -26.65 -3.09 3.57
C ALA A 38 -25.56 -4.15 3.31
N HIS A 39 -24.31 -3.81 3.61
CA HIS A 39 -23.15 -4.71 3.43
C HIS A 39 -22.62 -5.27 4.76
N SER A 40 -23.34 -5.08 5.87
CA SER A 40 -22.97 -5.57 7.21
C SER A 40 -21.58 -5.11 7.66
N LEU A 41 -21.22 -3.87 7.32
CA LEU A 41 -19.93 -3.27 7.65
C LEU A 41 -20.04 -2.47 8.96
N SER A 42 -19.20 -2.78 9.93
CA SER A 42 -19.18 -2.07 11.22
C SER A 42 -18.49 -0.71 11.05
N LYS A 43 -19.27 0.36 11.13
CA LYS A 43 -18.79 1.75 10.99
C LYS A 43 -17.58 2.04 11.87
N GLY A 44 -16.58 2.69 11.30
CA GLY A 44 -15.36 3.10 12.00
C GLY A 44 -14.35 1.99 12.26
N ASN A 45 -14.64 0.77 11.83
CA ASN A 45 -13.76 -0.38 12.03
C ASN A 45 -12.99 -0.75 10.77
N MET A 46 -11.94 -1.55 10.95
CA MET A 46 -11.23 -2.23 9.87
C MET A 46 -11.55 -3.73 9.91
N ALA A 47 -11.85 -4.29 8.75
CA ALA A 47 -12.03 -5.72 8.56
C ALA A 47 -11.09 -6.23 7.45
N LEU A 48 -10.51 -7.41 7.66
CA LEU A 48 -9.86 -8.15 6.58
C LEU A 48 -10.95 -8.87 5.78
N VAL A 49 -10.85 -8.79 4.46
CA VAL A 49 -11.77 -9.42 3.52
C VAL A 49 -11.00 -10.31 2.55
N ASP A 50 -11.69 -11.29 1.98
CA ASP A 50 -11.13 -12.10 0.89
C ASP A 50 -11.21 -11.38 -0.47
N GLU A 51 -10.62 -12.00 -1.50
CA GLU A 51 -10.57 -11.41 -2.84
C GLU A 51 -11.95 -11.19 -3.45
N ALA A 52 -12.87 -12.15 -3.27
CA ALA A 52 -14.22 -12.06 -3.81
C ALA A 52 -15.03 -10.94 -3.14
N GLN A 53 -14.91 -10.80 -1.83
CA GLN A 53 -15.55 -9.72 -1.07
C GLN A 53 -14.96 -8.36 -1.46
N ALA A 54 -13.63 -8.27 -1.58
CA ALA A 54 -12.96 -7.04 -1.99
C ALA A 54 -13.39 -6.61 -3.39
N GLU A 55 -13.49 -7.54 -4.34
CA GLU A 55 -13.96 -7.28 -5.72
C GLU A 55 -15.43 -6.84 -5.73
N ALA A 56 -16.29 -7.55 -5.00
CA ALA A 56 -17.69 -7.20 -4.90
C ALA A 56 -17.89 -5.78 -4.34
N LEU A 57 -17.24 -5.45 -3.23
CA LEU A 57 -17.31 -4.12 -2.62
C LEU A 57 -16.76 -3.03 -3.56
N TYR A 58 -15.61 -3.28 -4.22
CA TYR A 58 -15.00 -2.35 -5.14
C TYR A 58 -15.92 -2.03 -6.33
N SER A 59 -16.57 -3.06 -6.90
CA SER A 59 -17.44 -2.91 -8.08
C SER A 59 -18.72 -2.10 -7.81
N ILE A 60 -19.22 -2.10 -6.57
CA ILE A 60 -20.48 -1.43 -6.19
C ILE A 60 -20.25 -0.09 -5.50
N SER A 61 -19.04 0.20 -5.03
CA SER A 61 -18.74 1.42 -4.27
C SER A 61 -18.71 2.70 -5.10
N GLY A 62 -18.81 2.62 -6.42
CA GLY A 62 -18.71 3.78 -7.31
C GLY A 62 -17.28 4.32 -7.46
N PRO A 63 -17.11 5.48 -8.11
CA PRO A 63 -15.80 6.03 -8.37
C PRO A 63 -15.10 6.45 -7.06
N GLY A 64 -13.87 6.03 -6.89
CA GLY A 64 -13.02 6.35 -5.74
C GLY A 64 -11.70 6.98 -6.15
N LEU A 65 -11.03 7.60 -5.18
CA LEU A 65 -9.65 8.07 -5.32
C LEU A 65 -8.71 6.91 -4.96
N GLU A 66 -7.91 6.49 -5.91
CA GLU A 66 -6.89 5.45 -5.73
C GLU A 66 -5.53 6.08 -5.50
N THR A 67 -4.83 5.66 -4.47
CA THR A 67 -3.49 6.14 -4.12
C THR A 67 -2.69 5.06 -3.41
N SER A 68 -1.36 5.12 -3.50
CA SER A 68 -0.52 4.23 -2.70
C SER A 68 -0.78 4.41 -1.21
N GLY A 69 -0.83 3.32 -0.47
CA GLY A 69 -1.09 3.26 0.96
C GLY A 69 -0.23 2.22 1.67
N GLY A 70 -0.61 1.90 2.89
CA GLY A 70 0.15 1.03 3.77
C GLY A 70 1.10 1.80 4.69
N SER A 71 1.15 1.42 5.98
CA SER A 71 1.84 2.19 7.02
C SER A 71 3.33 2.39 6.75
N ALA A 72 4.04 1.35 6.33
CA ALA A 72 5.47 1.43 6.00
C ALA A 72 5.70 2.31 4.76
N ALA A 73 4.92 2.12 3.69
CA ALA A 73 5.03 2.92 2.47
C ALA A 73 4.74 4.39 2.75
N ASN A 74 3.68 4.72 3.48
CA ASN A 74 3.34 6.09 3.85
C ASN A 74 4.43 6.76 4.69
N THR A 75 5.09 6.02 5.58
CA THR A 75 6.24 6.51 6.36
C THR A 75 7.40 6.89 5.44
N LEU A 76 7.72 6.05 4.46
CA LEU A 76 8.81 6.30 3.53
C LEU A 76 8.48 7.41 2.53
N VAL A 77 7.23 7.53 2.09
CA VAL A 77 6.73 8.66 1.32
C VAL A 77 6.95 9.96 2.09
N GLY A 78 6.56 10.01 3.37
CA GLY A 78 6.79 11.17 4.23
C GLY A 78 8.28 11.51 4.36
N LEU A 79 9.14 10.50 4.55
CA LEU A 79 10.60 10.70 4.60
C LEU A 79 11.15 11.28 3.29
N ALA A 80 10.73 10.70 2.14
CA ALA A 80 11.18 11.18 0.82
C ALA A 80 10.74 12.63 0.57
N GLN A 81 9.51 12.99 0.92
CA GLN A 81 9.00 14.36 0.82
C GLN A 81 9.77 15.36 1.70
N LEU A 82 10.35 14.91 2.81
CA LEU A 82 11.24 15.69 3.66
C LEU A 82 12.70 15.72 3.16
N GLY A 83 12.98 15.14 1.99
CA GLY A 83 14.31 15.15 1.37
C GLY A 83 15.21 13.97 1.76
N GLY A 84 14.70 12.98 2.50
CA GLY A 84 15.42 11.76 2.83
C GLY A 84 15.46 10.77 1.64
N LYS A 85 16.47 9.93 1.60
CA LYS A 85 16.63 8.86 0.59
C LYS A 85 15.95 7.60 1.09
N ALA A 86 14.70 7.39 0.66
CA ALA A 86 13.87 6.28 1.10
C ALA A 86 13.87 5.12 0.07
N GLY A 87 13.83 3.88 0.56
CA GLY A 87 13.59 2.69 -0.25
C GLY A 87 12.47 1.84 0.37
N PHE A 88 11.63 1.25 -0.47
CA PHE A 88 10.55 0.37 -0.06
C PHE A 88 10.68 -1.00 -0.72
N ILE A 89 10.48 -2.06 0.06
CA ILE A 89 10.39 -3.43 -0.39
C ILE A 89 8.99 -3.94 -0.06
N GLY A 90 8.26 -4.38 -1.07
CA GLY A 90 6.91 -4.89 -0.95
C GLY A 90 6.46 -5.50 -2.27
N ARG A 91 5.43 -6.34 -2.27
CA ARG A 91 4.99 -7.08 -3.45
C ARG A 91 3.66 -6.57 -3.97
N VAL A 92 3.63 -6.28 -5.27
CA VAL A 92 2.43 -5.99 -6.04
C VAL A 92 2.27 -6.99 -7.16
N LYS A 93 1.06 -7.15 -7.71
CA LYS A 93 0.80 -7.88 -8.94
C LYS A 93 1.02 -6.98 -10.15
N ASN A 94 1.31 -7.57 -11.30
CA ASN A 94 1.28 -6.87 -12.58
C ASN A 94 -0.17 -6.64 -13.03
N ASP A 95 -0.85 -5.73 -12.34
CA ASP A 95 -2.23 -5.31 -12.56
C ASP A 95 -2.35 -3.77 -12.46
N GLN A 96 -3.57 -3.25 -12.61
CA GLN A 96 -3.82 -1.80 -12.57
C GLN A 96 -3.39 -1.20 -11.22
N LEU A 97 -3.80 -1.80 -10.09
CA LEU A 97 -3.48 -1.30 -8.76
C LEU A 97 -1.97 -1.38 -8.47
N GLY A 98 -1.29 -2.44 -8.93
CA GLY A 98 0.16 -2.56 -8.84
C GLY A 98 0.90 -1.46 -9.61
N SER A 99 0.35 -1.06 -10.76
CA SER A 99 0.89 0.06 -11.54
C SER A 99 0.69 1.40 -10.83
N ILE A 100 -0.47 1.63 -10.23
CA ILE A 100 -0.76 2.83 -9.42
C ILE A 100 0.19 2.90 -8.24
N PHE A 101 0.31 1.84 -7.43
CA PHE A 101 1.22 1.80 -6.30
C PHE A 101 2.66 2.13 -6.71
N SER A 102 3.15 1.47 -7.76
CA SER A 102 4.53 1.63 -8.24
C SER A 102 4.80 3.04 -8.76
N HIS A 103 3.83 3.64 -9.47
CA HIS A 103 3.91 5.01 -9.96
C HIS A 103 3.96 6.00 -8.79
N ASP A 104 3.04 5.89 -7.85
CA ASP A 104 2.90 6.85 -6.75
C ASP A 104 4.14 6.88 -5.87
N ILE A 105 4.62 5.70 -5.43
CA ILE A 105 5.76 5.63 -4.52
C ILE A 105 7.05 6.14 -5.18
N ARG A 106 7.21 5.90 -6.49
CA ARG A 106 8.36 6.43 -7.26
C ARG A 106 8.25 7.92 -7.53
N SER A 107 7.04 8.44 -7.71
CA SER A 107 6.79 9.86 -8.03
C SER A 107 7.27 10.81 -6.93
N VAL A 108 7.27 10.36 -5.68
CA VAL A 108 7.80 11.12 -4.52
C VAL A 108 9.30 10.93 -4.31
N GLY A 109 9.98 10.18 -5.19
CA GLY A 109 11.42 9.93 -5.11
C GLY A 109 11.83 8.74 -4.22
N ALA A 110 10.89 7.95 -3.73
CA ALA A 110 11.23 6.72 -3.03
C ALA A 110 11.62 5.61 -4.03
N ARG A 111 12.67 4.86 -3.70
CA ARG A 111 13.13 3.73 -4.51
C ARG A 111 12.24 2.52 -4.26
N PHE A 112 11.64 1.99 -5.31
CA PHE A 112 10.84 0.78 -5.30
C PHE A 112 11.21 -0.06 -6.53
N GLU A 113 11.91 -1.16 -6.32
CA GLU A 113 12.50 -1.98 -7.38
C GLU A 113 12.00 -3.42 -7.41
N THR A 114 11.21 -3.85 -6.41
CA THR A 114 10.59 -5.18 -6.42
C THR A 114 9.81 -5.39 -7.71
N PRO A 115 10.14 -6.41 -8.51
CA PRO A 115 9.41 -6.68 -9.75
C PRO A 115 7.95 -7.07 -9.46
N PRO A 116 6.97 -6.58 -10.25
CA PRO A 116 5.59 -7.00 -10.09
C PRO A 116 5.44 -8.50 -10.36
N ALA A 117 4.68 -9.19 -9.50
CA ALA A 117 4.38 -10.61 -9.69
C ALA A 117 3.58 -10.85 -10.97
N SER A 118 3.98 -11.82 -11.79
CA SER A 118 3.29 -12.20 -13.04
C SER A 118 2.05 -13.05 -12.79
N ASP A 119 2.02 -13.76 -11.65
CA ASP A 119 0.96 -14.70 -11.26
C ASP A 119 0.57 -14.52 -9.78
N GLY A 120 -0.31 -15.35 -9.26
CA GLY A 120 -0.78 -15.26 -7.88
C GLY A 120 -1.92 -14.24 -7.68
N PRO A 121 -2.24 -13.88 -6.43
CA PRO A 121 -3.34 -13.00 -6.06
C PRO A 121 -3.15 -11.57 -6.57
N SER A 122 -4.26 -10.83 -6.70
CA SER A 122 -4.24 -9.43 -7.10
C SER A 122 -3.53 -8.53 -6.09
N THR A 123 -3.14 -7.33 -6.53
CA THR A 123 -2.52 -6.32 -5.65
C THR A 123 -3.44 -6.01 -4.47
N ALA A 124 -2.84 -5.85 -3.30
CA ALA A 124 -3.55 -5.50 -2.08
C ALA A 124 -4.26 -4.17 -2.21
N ARG A 125 -5.48 -4.09 -1.66
CA ARG A 125 -6.29 -2.87 -1.63
C ARG A 125 -7.01 -2.70 -0.30
N CYS A 126 -7.17 -1.47 0.10
CA CYS A 126 -7.99 -1.08 1.24
C CYS A 126 -9.11 -0.17 0.74
N LEU A 127 -10.33 -0.67 0.72
CA LEU A 127 -11.49 0.17 0.45
C LEU A 127 -11.81 0.96 1.72
N ILE A 128 -11.71 2.28 1.62
CA ILE A 128 -11.93 3.22 2.72
C ILE A 128 -13.23 3.97 2.45
N LEU A 129 -14.28 3.54 3.12
CA LEU A 129 -15.62 4.12 3.05
C LEU A 129 -15.71 5.29 4.02
N VAL A 130 -15.88 6.50 3.50
CA VAL A 130 -15.93 7.73 4.30
C VAL A 130 -17.37 8.21 4.38
N THR A 131 -17.92 8.21 5.59
CA THR A 131 -19.29 8.69 5.85
C THR A 131 -19.32 10.20 6.09
N PRO A 132 -20.51 10.86 5.97
CA PRO A 132 -20.63 12.32 6.10
C PRO A 132 -20.13 12.91 7.41
N ASP A 133 -20.09 12.11 8.49
CA ASP A 133 -19.50 12.46 9.79
C ASP A 133 -17.98 12.23 9.86
N ALA A 134 -17.33 12.00 8.70
CA ALA A 134 -15.90 11.75 8.53
C ALA A 134 -15.38 10.46 9.20
N GLN A 135 -16.26 9.52 9.54
CA GLN A 135 -15.84 8.19 9.97
C GLN A 135 -15.31 7.39 8.77
N ARG A 136 -14.29 6.58 9.01
CA ARG A 136 -13.67 5.71 8.00
C ARG A 136 -13.91 4.26 8.36
N THR A 137 -14.57 3.54 7.46
CA THR A 137 -14.74 2.08 7.56
C THR A 137 -13.87 1.43 6.51
N MET A 138 -12.99 0.53 6.91
CA MET A 138 -11.96 -0.03 6.04
C MET A 138 -12.19 -1.51 5.81
N CYS A 139 -12.16 -1.92 4.54
CA CYS A 139 -12.19 -3.31 4.12
C CYS A 139 -10.88 -3.60 3.39
N THR A 140 -9.99 -4.38 4.02
CA THR A 140 -8.63 -4.59 3.54
C THR A 140 -8.46 -6.01 3.02
N TYR A 141 -8.06 -6.12 1.75
CA TYR A 141 -7.59 -7.33 1.12
C TYR A 141 -6.07 -7.27 0.95
N LEU A 142 -5.36 -8.22 1.52
CA LEU A 142 -3.88 -8.20 1.56
C LEU A 142 -3.22 -8.75 0.29
N GLY A 143 -3.90 -9.61 -0.46
CA GLY A 143 -3.49 -10.08 -1.79
C GLY A 143 -2.02 -10.43 -1.94
N ALA A 144 -1.39 -9.91 -3.00
CA ALA A 144 0.02 -10.16 -3.30
C ALA A 144 0.97 -9.69 -2.20
N SER A 145 0.58 -8.70 -1.39
CA SER A 145 1.48 -8.09 -0.41
C SER A 145 1.99 -9.03 0.67
N VAL A 146 1.24 -10.09 1.00
CA VAL A 146 1.64 -11.11 1.99
C VAL A 146 2.41 -12.28 1.38
N GLN A 147 2.71 -12.22 0.09
CA GLN A 147 3.51 -13.21 -0.62
C GLN A 147 4.94 -12.73 -0.90
N LEU A 148 5.38 -11.69 -0.20
CA LEU A 148 6.76 -11.21 -0.28
C LEU A 148 7.71 -12.34 0.11
N ASP A 149 8.77 -12.57 -0.68
CA ASP A 149 9.77 -13.57 -0.41
C ASP A 149 11.20 -13.00 -0.47
N PRO A 150 12.23 -13.76 -0.05
CA PRO A 150 13.61 -13.27 -0.01
C PRO A 150 14.21 -12.89 -1.37
N GLU A 151 13.59 -13.27 -2.47
CA GLU A 151 14.06 -12.95 -3.83
C GLU A 151 13.47 -11.64 -4.38
N ASP A 152 12.47 -11.06 -3.69
CA ASP A 152 11.85 -9.76 -4.04
C ASP A 152 12.76 -8.52 -3.71
#